data_e6472e0df5fe0f4fbcb79ab4ef896eb1
#
_entry.id   e6472e0df5fe0f4fbcb79ab4ef896eb1
#
_cell.length_a   1.000
_cell.length_b   1.000
_cell.length_c   1.000
_cell.angle_alpha   90.00
_cell.angle_beta   90.00
_cell.angle_gamma   90.00
#
_symmetry.space_group_name_H-M   'P 1'
#
loop_
_entity.id
_entity.type
_entity.pdbx_description
1 polymer ?
#
loop_
_entity_poly.entity_id
_entity_poly.type
_entity_poly.pdbx_seq_one_letter_code
_entity_poly.pdbx_strand_id
1 'polypeptide(L)'
;MKLNGTEFQNLVWKEISRIPYGQTMSYKEIAVRINHPNSSRAVANACGKNPYPIIIPCHRVICSNGKLGGYSGPGGISEKRRLLKNENNETKF
;
A
#
# COMPACT_ATOMS: atom_id res chain seq x y z
N MET A 1 6.47 -1.96 16.79
CA MET A 1 6.98 -1.68 15.44
C MET A 1 7.53 -0.26 15.39
N LYS A 2 8.76 -0.12 14.97
CA LYS A 2 9.41 1.19 14.95
C LYS A 2 9.55 1.69 13.52
N LEU A 3 9.10 2.92 13.27
CA LEU A 3 9.16 3.53 11.93
C LEU A 3 10.31 4.54 11.89
N ASN A 4 11.30 4.26 11.07
CA ASN A 4 12.51 5.08 10.94
C ASN A 4 12.61 5.77 9.58
N GLY A 5 11.50 6.01 8.92
CA GLY A 5 11.49 6.71 7.65
C GLY A 5 11.46 8.22 7.80
N THR A 6 11.35 8.91 6.67
CA THR A 6 11.08 10.34 6.66
C THR A 6 9.71 10.60 7.26
N GLU A 7 9.44 11.86 7.60
CA GLU A 7 8.11 12.23 8.10
C GLU A 7 7.01 11.80 7.12
N PHE A 8 7.20 12.04 5.82
CA PHE A 8 6.25 11.64 4.80
C PHE A 8 6.07 10.13 4.74
N GLN A 9 7.18 9.38 4.74
CA GLN A 9 7.11 7.91 4.73
C GLN A 9 6.36 7.38 5.93
N ASN A 10 6.63 7.93 7.11
CA ASN A 10 5.95 7.50 8.34
C ASN A 10 4.45 7.77 8.26
N LEU A 11 4.04 8.91 7.71
CA LEU A 11 2.63 9.22 7.50
C LEU A 11 1.97 8.19 6.58
N VAL A 12 2.63 7.86 5.47
CA VAL A 12 2.12 6.87 4.52
C VAL A 12 1.96 5.52 5.19
N TRP A 13 3.00 5.05 5.88
CA TRP A 13 2.97 3.72 6.50
C TRP A 13 1.92 3.62 7.60
N LYS A 14 1.72 4.68 8.38
CA LYS A 14 0.68 4.71 9.39
C LYS A 14 -0.72 4.63 8.76
N GLU A 15 -0.93 5.36 7.68
CA GLU A 15 -2.22 5.33 7.00
C GLU A 15 -2.49 3.96 6.38
N ILE A 16 -1.49 3.36 5.74
CA ILE A 16 -1.60 2.02 5.17
C ILE A 16 -1.96 1.00 6.25
N SER A 17 -1.37 1.14 7.43
CA SER A 17 -1.63 0.22 8.54
C SER A 17 -3.10 0.24 9.00
N ARG A 18 -3.86 1.25 8.61
CA ARG A 18 -5.29 1.35 8.94
C ARG A 18 -6.19 0.66 7.94
N ILE A 19 -5.66 0.20 6.80
CA ILE A 19 -6.47 -0.47 5.80
C ILE A 19 -6.90 -1.83 6.36
N PRO A 20 -8.21 -2.08 6.52
CA PRO A 20 -8.67 -3.34 7.08
C PRO A 20 -8.36 -4.52 6.17
N TYR A 21 -8.22 -5.67 6.77
CA TYR A 21 -8.15 -6.94 6.05
C TYR A 21 -9.35 -7.07 5.12
N GLY A 22 -9.11 -7.47 3.90
CA GLY A 22 -10.17 -7.62 2.91
C GLY A 22 -10.52 -6.36 2.14
N GLN A 23 -9.84 -5.23 2.43
CA GLN A 23 -10.10 -3.97 1.74
C GLN A 23 -8.85 -3.46 1.05
N THR A 24 -9.04 -2.55 0.10
CA THR A 24 -7.94 -1.90 -0.60
C THR A 24 -8.16 -0.39 -0.64
N MET A 25 -7.07 0.35 -0.81
CA MET A 25 -7.12 1.78 -1.08
C MET A 25 -6.19 2.10 -2.23
N SER A 26 -6.50 3.15 -2.98
CA SER A 26 -5.59 3.59 -4.04
C SER A 26 -4.48 4.46 -3.47
N TYR A 27 -3.38 4.57 -4.22
CA TYR A 27 -2.30 5.50 -3.87
C TYR A 27 -2.83 6.92 -3.73
N LYS A 28 -3.77 7.29 -4.59
CA LYS A 28 -4.40 8.62 -4.55
C LYS A 28 -5.20 8.81 -3.26
N GLU A 29 -5.97 7.81 -2.85
CA GLU A 29 -6.74 7.89 -1.61
C GLU A 29 -5.84 8.06 -0.39
N ILE A 30 -4.73 7.33 -0.34
CA ILE A 30 -3.76 7.49 0.73
C ILE A 30 -3.22 8.92 0.73
N ALA A 31 -2.85 9.44 -0.45
CA ALA A 31 -2.31 10.79 -0.57
C ALA A 31 -3.30 11.83 -0.03
N VAL A 32 -4.58 11.71 -0.38
CA VAL A 32 -5.62 12.61 0.11
C VAL A 32 -5.73 12.53 1.64
N ARG A 33 -5.73 11.33 2.18
CA ARG A 33 -5.91 11.12 3.62
C ARG A 33 -4.78 11.71 4.46
N ILE A 34 -3.57 11.76 3.92
CA ILE A 34 -2.43 12.34 4.64
C ILE A 34 -2.22 13.81 4.28
N ASN A 35 -3.19 14.45 3.63
CA ASN A 35 -3.16 15.87 3.24
C ASN A 35 -2.07 16.21 2.22
N HIS A 36 -1.75 15.27 1.34
CA HIS A 36 -0.81 15.46 0.24
C HIS A 36 -1.46 14.98 -1.07
N PRO A 37 -2.57 15.62 -1.50
CA PRO A 37 -3.41 15.06 -2.59
C PRO A 37 -2.72 14.93 -3.94
N ASN A 38 -1.63 15.67 -4.16
CA ASN A 38 -0.89 15.61 -5.42
C ASN A 38 0.32 14.69 -5.36
N SER A 39 0.43 13.88 -4.31
CA SER A 39 1.64 13.10 -4.03
C SER A 39 1.46 11.59 -4.19
N SER A 40 0.55 11.14 -5.07
CA SER A 40 0.32 9.70 -5.22
C SER A 40 1.56 8.94 -5.67
N ARG A 41 2.41 9.53 -6.50
CA ARG A 41 3.67 8.90 -6.89
C ARG A 41 4.61 8.75 -5.69
N ALA A 42 4.68 9.79 -4.85
CA ALA A 42 5.51 9.72 -3.64
C ALA A 42 4.97 8.68 -2.67
N VAL A 43 3.65 8.51 -2.59
CA VAL A 43 3.03 7.43 -1.80
C VAL A 43 3.48 6.08 -2.33
N ALA A 44 3.46 5.88 -3.65
CA ALA A 44 3.91 4.63 -4.24
C ALA A 44 5.39 4.36 -3.93
N ASN A 45 6.23 5.40 -3.98
CA ASN A 45 7.64 5.28 -3.62
C ASN A 45 7.82 4.88 -2.15
N ALA A 46 7.01 5.48 -1.26
CA ALA A 46 7.05 5.13 0.16
C ALA A 46 6.62 3.68 0.39
N CYS A 47 5.62 3.20 -0.37
CA CYS A 47 5.25 1.78 -0.34
C CYS A 47 6.43 0.89 -0.72
N GLY A 48 7.22 1.31 -1.69
CA GLY A 48 8.41 0.58 -2.11
C GLY A 48 9.51 0.54 -1.06
N LYS A 49 9.46 1.40 -0.06
CA LYS A 49 10.43 1.46 1.03
C LYS A 49 9.88 0.86 2.33
N ASN A 50 8.73 0.21 2.30
CA ASN A 50 8.09 -0.38 3.47
C ASN A 50 9.05 -1.32 4.20
N PRO A 51 9.39 -1.02 5.48
CA PRO A 51 10.32 -1.85 6.23
C PRO A 51 9.72 -3.12 6.80
N TYR A 52 8.39 -3.24 6.81
CA TYR A 52 7.70 -4.37 7.42
C TYR A 52 6.61 -4.91 6.49
N PRO A 53 6.98 -5.59 5.38
CA PRO A 53 5.97 -6.14 4.47
C PRO A 53 4.97 -7.02 5.22
N ILE A 54 3.72 -6.97 4.79
CA ILE A 54 2.57 -7.69 5.37
C ILE A 54 2.09 -7.03 6.68
N ILE A 55 2.99 -6.73 7.63
CA ILE A 55 2.61 -6.05 8.88
C ILE A 55 2.10 -4.64 8.55
N ILE A 56 2.85 -3.90 7.71
CA ILE A 56 2.33 -2.70 7.08
C ILE A 56 1.81 -3.17 5.72
N PRO A 57 0.49 -3.29 5.54
CA PRO A 57 -0.06 -4.05 4.41
C PRO A 57 -0.06 -3.27 3.11
N CYS A 58 1.11 -2.92 2.61
CA CYS A 58 1.22 -2.17 1.36
C CYS A 58 0.67 -2.95 0.15
N HIS A 59 0.49 -4.27 0.28
CA HIS A 59 -0.19 -5.04 -0.75
C HIS A 59 -1.67 -4.64 -0.91
N ARG A 60 -2.25 -3.94 0.08
CA ARG A 60 -3.63 -3.44 0.00
C ARG A 60 -3.73 -2.08 -0.69
N VAL A 61 -2.61 -1.54 -1.17
CA VAL A 61 -2.61 -0.26 -1.90
C VAL A 61 -2.46 -0.54 -3.39
N ILE A 62 -3.38 -0.02 -4.17
CA ILE A 62 -3.46 -0.29 -5.61
C ILE A 62 -3.54 1.02 -6.38
N CYS A 63 -3.46 0.94 -7.71
CA CYS A 63 -3.62 2.12 -8.55
C CYS A 63 -5.07 2.58 -8.57
N SER A 64 -5.31 3.88 -8.77
CA SER A 64 -6.66 4.45 -8.80
C SER A 64 -7.51 3.90 -9.95
N ASN A 65 -6.88 3.38 -11.01
CA ASN A 65 -7.60 2.74 -12.12
C ASN A 65 -7.92 1.26 -11.86
N GLY A 66 -7.68 0.76 -10.64
CA GLY A 66 -7.96 -0.61 -10.26
C GLY A 66 -6.86 -1.61 -10.56
N LYS A 67 -5.78 -1.19 -11.22
CA LYS A 67 -4.65 -2.08 -11.47
C LYS A 67 -3.85 -2.29 -10.20
N LEU A 68 -3.13 -3.43 -10.13
CA LEU A 68 -2.38 -3.81 -8.94
C LEU A 68 -1.30 -2.82 -8.53
N GLY A 69 -0.58 -2.25 -9.48
CA GLY A 69 0.63 -1.52 -9.18
C GLY A 69 1.75 -2.48 -8.79
N GLY A 70 2.86 -1.94 -8.29
CA GLY A 70 4.02 -2.73 -7.91
C GLY A 70 3.92 -3.28 -6.50
N TYR A 71 4.86 -4.16 -6.17
CA TYR A 71 5.02 -4.68 -4.83
C TYR A 71 6.49 -4.97 -4.58
N SER A 72 7.05 -4.37 -3.53
CA SER A 72 8.46 -4.51 -3.19
C SER A 72 8.75 -5.64 -2.21
N GLY A 73 7.71 -6.28 -1.67
CA GLY A 73 7.89 -7.40 -0.77
C GLY A 73 8.36 -8.66 -1.49
N PRO A 74 8.71 -9.71 -0.73
CA PRO A 74 9.14 -10.98 -1.32
C PRO A 74 8.09 -11.53 -2.28
N GLY A 75 8.52 -11.99 -3.44
CA GLY A 75 7.62 -12.59 -4.44
C GLY A 75 7.02 -11.60 -5.44
N GLY A 76 7.23 -10.28 -5.24
CA GLY A 76 6.79 -9.26 -6.20
C GLY A 76 5.29 -9.24 -6.44
N ILE A 77 4.90 -8.87 -7.66
CA ILE A 77 3.47 -8.71 -8.02
C ILE A 77 2.68 -10.01 -7.86
N SER A 78 3.30 -11.14 -8.12
CA SER A 78 2.63 -12.44 -7.93
C SER A 78 2.20 -12.64 -6.49
N GLU A 79 3.07 -12.28 -5.56
CA GLU A 79 2.76 -12.39 -4.14
C GLU A 79 1.69 -11.37 -3.73
N LYS A 80 1.74 -10.16 -4.25
CA LYS A 80 0.70 -9.16 -4.01
C LYS A 80 -0.67 -9.71 -4.42
N ARG A 81 -0.75 -10.31 -5.61
CA ARG A 81 -2.00 -10.90 -6.09
C ARG A 81 -2.47 -12.03 -5.17
N ARG A 82 -1.55 -12.88 -4.75
CA ARG A 82 -1.86 -13.99 -3.86
C ARG A 82 -2.41 -13.49 -2.52
N LEU A 83 -1.75 -12.50 -1.93
CA LEU A 83 -2.17 -11.93 -0.65
C LEU A 83 -3.57 -11.33 -0.76
N LEU A 84 -3.85 -10.59 -1.82
CA LEU A 84 -5.16 -9.98 -2.02
C LEU A 84 -6.25 -11.04 -2.20
N LYS A 85 -5.97 -12.11 -2.93
CA LYS A 85 -6.92 -13.22 -3.08
C LYS A 85 -7.21 -13.88 -1.75
N ASN A 86 -6.19 -14.10 -0.94
CA ASN A 86 -6.35 -14.71 0.38
C ASN A 86 -7.19 -13.85 1.31
N GLU A 87 -7.22 -12.54 1.06
CA GLU A 87 -8.03 -11.60 1.82
C GLU A 87 -9.40 -11.39 1.22
N ASN A 88 -9.81 -12.22 0.26
CA ASN A 88 -11.11 -12.12 -0.41
C ASN A 88 -11.32 -10.84 -1.22
N ASN A 89 -10.24 -10.20 -1.64
CA ASN A 89 -10.30 -9.13 -2.64
C ASN A 89 -10.30 -9.74 -4.03
N GLU A 90 -11.21 -10.64 -4.21
CA GLU A 90 -11.26 -11.49 -5.37
C GLU A 90 -11.45 -10.70 -6.65
N THR A 91 -11.27 -11.35 -7.72
CA THR A 91 -11.82 -11.03 -9.02
C THR A 91 -11.16 -9.93 -9.79
N LYS A 92 -10.69 -8.88 -9.15
CA LYS A 92 -10.10 -7.76 -9.88
C LYS A 92 -8.66 -8.03 -10.30
N PHE A 93 -8.07 -9.00 -9.70
CA PHE A 93 -6.64 -9.25 -9.82
C PHE A 93 -6.42 -10.71 -10.17
#